data_799de7c5685bc79cad791073a9d54280
#
_entry.id   799de7c5685bc79cad791073a9d54280
#
_cell.length_a   1.000
_cell.length_b   1.000
_cell.length_c   1.000
_cell.angle_alpha   90.00
_cell.angle_beta   90.00
_cell.angle_gamma   90.00
#
_symmetry.space_group_name_H-M   'P 1'
#
loop_
_entity.id
_entity.type
_entity.pdbx_description
1 polymer ?
#
loop_
_entity_poly.entity_id
_entity_poly.type
_entity_poly.pdbx_seq_one_letter_code
_entity_poly.pdbx_strand_id
1 'polypeptide(L)'
;MRRLDQLLANLGYCSRSEARDWIDSGAVTVRGEPADGPSQKAHATDVRVEGEPLDHPDGLILLLHKPLGLVCSHELREGPNVYSLLPPRWQRRNPVITSIGRLDKDTSGLILLTDQSALVHRLTSPKHKVPKIYRATLAAAIPPARVAEITTLFAAGTLVLPEEETPCAPAGLNMISPREAELTLTEGRYHQVRRMFACVGYEVVALHRSRFGDLDLGDLKPGTWRALPLDFFNLPAVPSAGATPPA
;
A
#
# COMPACT_ATOMS: atom_id res chain seq x y z
N MET A 1 -19.99 -13.52 13.51
CA MET A 1 -19.23 -14.44 14.39
C MET A 1 -18.32 -15.33 13.55
N ARG A 2 -17.07 -15.53 13.95
CA ARG A 2 -16.04 -16.37 13.30
C ARG A 2 -15.51 -17.39 14.31
N ARG A 3 -15.01 -18.54 13.84
CA ARG A 3 -14.34 -19.53 14.73
C ARG A 3 -13.06 -18.93 15.29
N LEU A 4 -12.73 -19.24 16.54
CA LEU A 4 -11.52 -18.70 17.20
C LEU A 4 -10.22 -19.16 16.49
N ASP A 5 -10.13 -20.44 16.12
CA ASP A 5 -8.96 -20.97 15.39
C ASP A 5 -8.68 -20.20 14.09
N GLN A 6 -9.74 -19.89 13.36
CA GLN A 6 -9.66 -19.12 12.12
C GLN A 6 -9.34 -17.65 12.38
N LEU A 7 -9.95 -17.06 13.40
CA LEU A 7 -9.75 -15.65 13.75
C LEU A 7 -8.31 -15.39 14.19
N LEU A 8 -7.79 -16.22 15.08
CA LEU A 8 -6.41 -16.12 15.58
C LEU A 8 -5.38 -16.33 14.46
N ALA A 9 -5.59 -17.35 13.63
CA ALA A 9 -4.69 -17.65 12.53
C ALA A 9 -4.71 -16.54 11.45
N ASN A 10 -5.88 -16.04 11.09
CA ASN A 10 -5.98 -14.96 10.10
C ASN A 10 -5.32 -13.66 10.57
N LEU A 11 -5.29 -13.41 11.87
CA LEU A 11 -4.64 -12.24 12.44
C LEU A 11 -3.15 -12.45 12.76
N GLY A 12 -2.64 -13.67 12.49
CA GLY A 12 -1.23 -14.01 12.65
C GLY A 12 -0.78 -14.28 14.09
N TYR A 13 -1.71 -14.51 15.02
CA TYR A 13 -1.36 -14.86 16.41
C TYR A 13 -0.72 -16.24 16.49
N CYS A 14 -1.32 -17.23 15.86
CA CYS A 14 -0.83 -18.62 15.80
C CYS A 14 -1.32 -19.28 14.51
N SER A 15 -0.84 -20.47 14.20
CA SER A 15 -1.46 -21.32 13.17
C SER A 15 -2.79 -21.91 13.68
N ARG A 16 -3.63 -22.43 12.78
CA ARG A 16 -4.89 -23.07 13.18
C ARG A 16 -4.67 -24.31 14.06
N SER A 17 -3.58 -25.04 13.86
CA SER A 17 -3.21 -26.20 14.67
C SER A 17 -2.76 -25.79 16.08
N GLU A 18 -2.06 -24.67 16.22
CA GLU A 18 -1.58 -24.16 17.52
C GLU A 18 -2.69 -23.44 18.32
N ALA A 19 -3.81 -23.10 17.69
CA ALA A 19 -4.88 -22.36 18.36
C ALA A 19 -5.46 -23.09 19.58
N ARG A 20 -5.41 -24.44 19.59
CA ARG A 20 -5.82 -25.24 20.76
C ARG A 20 -4.89 -24.97 21.94
N ASP A 21 -3.58 -25.02 21.75
CA ASP A 21 -2.60 -24.83 22.83
C ASP A 21 -2.70 -23.42 23.42
N TRP A 22 -2.97 -22.43 22.58
CA TRP A 22 -3.20 -21.04 23.02
C TRP A 22 -4.46 -20.90 23.89
N ILE A 23 -5.53 -21.60 23.54
CA ILE A 23 -6.81 -21.60 24.30
C ILE A 23 -6.65 -22.39 25.60
N ASP A 24 -6.07 -23.58 25.53
CA ASP A 24 -5.86 -24.45 26.71
C ASP A 24 -4.90 -23.82 27.72
N SER A 25 -3.98 -22.97 27.28
CA SER A 25 -3.10 -22.19 28.18
C SER A 25 -3.81 -21.02 28.90
N GLY A 26 -5.07 -20.72 28.53
CA GLY A 26 -5.82 -19.58 29.07
C GLY A 26 -5.45 -18.23 28.46
N ALA A 27 -4.61 -18.20 27.42
CA ALA A 27 -4.19 -16.96 26.77
C ALA A 27 -5.36 -16.28 26.01
N VAL A 28 -6.42 -17.02 25.69
CA VAL A 28 -7.56 -16.51 24.91
C VAL A 28 -8.82 -16.46 25.74
N THR A 29 -9.44 -15.30 25.82
CA THR A 29 -10.73 -15.10 26.50
C THR A 29 -11.80 -14.58 25.53
N VAL A 30 -13.05 -14.91 25.81
CA VAL A 30 -14.24 -14.42 25.10
C VAL A 30 -15.19 -13.79 26.12
N ARG A 31 -15.45 -12.49 25.99
CA ARG A 31 -16.25 -11.72 26.96
C ARG A 31 -15.74 -11.79 28.40
N GLY A 32 -14.43 -11.92 28.55
CA GLY A 32 -13.77 -11.99 29.86
C GLY A 32 -13.63 -13.39 30.44
N GLU A 33 -14.30 -14.40 29.86
CA GLU A 33 -14.21 -15.79 30.30
C GLU A 33 -13.22 -16.58 29.43
N PRO A 34 -12.55 -17.60 29.98
CA PRO A 34 -11.71 -18.49 29.17
C PRO A 34 -12.46 -19.06 27.98
N ALA A 35 -11.81 -19.17 26.84
CA ALA A 35 -12.44 -19.70 25.64
C ALA A 35 -12.68 -21.21 25.75
N ASP A 36 -13.84 -21.70 25.26
CA ASP A 36 -14.25 -23.11 25.34
C ASP A 36 -13.45 -24.04 24.41
N GLY A 37 -12.86 -23.49 23.36
CA GLY A 37 -12.05 -24.26 22.40
C GLY A 37 -11.97 -23.63 21.01
N PRO A 38 -11.16 -24.22 20.10
CA PRO A 38 -10.86 -23.65 18.79
C PRO A 38 -12.08 -23.43 17.88
N SER A 39 -13.12 -24.25 18.05
CA SER A 39 -14.35 -24.17 17.26
C SER A 39 -15.39 -23.17 17.78
N GLN A 40 -15.18 -22.61 18.97
CA GLN A 40 -16.06 -21.59 19.53
C GLN A 40 -16.19 -20.42 18.54
N LYS A 41 -17.41 -19.95 18.33
CA LYS A 41 -17.71 -18.80 17.48
C LYS A 41 -17.87 -17.55 18.33
N ALA A 42 -17.11 -16.49 17.99
CA ALA A 42 -17.19 -15.21 18.70
C ALA A 42 -17.19 -14.03 17.70
N HIS A 43 -17.64 -12.87 18.17
CA HIS A 43 -17.32 -11.61 17.51
C HIS A 43 -15.89 -11.23 17.88
N ALA A 44 -15.16 -10.66 16.93
CA ALA A 44 -13.77 -10.28 17.16
C ALA A 44 -13.62 -9.27 18.32
N THR A 45 -14.60 -8.40 18.50
CA THR A 45 -14.66 -7.42 19.60
C THR A 45 -14.77 -8.04 20.98
N ASP A 46 -15.28 -9.28 21.08
CA ASP A 46 -15.46 -10.02 22.32
C ASP A 46 -14.22 -10.82 22.73
N VAL A 47 -13.24 -10.95 21.82
CA VAL A 47 -12.05 -11.79 21.99
C VAL A 47 -10.87 -10.96 22.48
N ARG A 48 -10.17 -11.49 23.48
CA ARG A 48 -8.88 -10.96 23.93
C ARG A 48 -7.82 -12.04 23.90
N VAL A 49 -6.59 -11.64 23.63
CA VAL A 49 -5.41 -12.49 23.68
C VAL A 49 -4.44 -11.88 24.69
N GLU A 50 -4.05 -12.64 25.72
CA GLU A 50 -3.21 -12.16 26.82
C GLU A 50 -3.78 -10.89 27.48
N GLY A 51 -5.10 -10.77 27.55
CA GLY A 51 -5.81 -9.63 28.10
C GLY A 51 -6.04 -8.47 27.13
N GLU A 52 -5.34 -8.44 25.99
CA GLU A 52 -5.43 -7.36 25.01
C GLU A 52 -6.49 -7.63 23.94
N PRO A 53 -7.21 -6.61 23.44
CA PRO A 53 -8.12 -6.77 22.32
C PRO A 53 -7.39 -7.25 21.06
N LEU A 54 -8.11 -7.90 20.16
CA LEU A 54 -7.56 -8.30 18.88
C LEU A 54 -7.18 -7.06 18.05
N ASP A 55 -6.01 -7.14 17.45
CA ASP A 55 -5.41 -6.07 16.68
C ASP A 55 -5.91 -6.07 15.23
N HIS A 56 -6.62 -5.00 14.84
CA HIS A 56 -7.21 -4.81 13.51
C HIS A 56 -7.99 -6.04 13.00
N PRO A 57 -9.03 -6.52 13.72
CA PRO A 57 -9.71 -7.77 13.40
C PRO A 57 -10.53 -7.74 12.11
N ASP A 58 -10.90 -6.55 11.64
CA ASP A 58 -11.71 -6.34 10.43
C ASP A 58 -10.87 -5.93 9.22
N GLY A 59 -9.55 -5.98 9.36
CA GLY A 59 -8.58 -5.60 8.35
C GLY A 59 -7.81 -4.33 8.70
N LEU A 60 -6.86 -3.97 7.86
CA LEU A 60 -6.05 -2.77 8.07
C LEU A 60 -5.76 -2.05 6.74
N ILE A 61 -5.59 -0.75 6.85
CA ILE A 61 -5.06 0.13 5.81
C ILE A 61 -3.96 0.95 6.46
N LEU A 62 -2.75 0.88 5.92
CA LEU A 62 -1.60 1.60 6.44
C LEU A 62 -1.09 2.59 5.40
N LEU A 63 -0.79 3.78 5.84
CA LEU A 63 0.02 4.75 5.12
C LEU A 63 1.44 4.64 5.63
N LEU A 64 2.37 4.23 4.77
CA LEU A 64 3.78 4.04 5.06
C LEU A 64 4.62 5.08 4.31
N HIS A 65 5.56 5.71 5.01
CA HIS A 65 6.65 6.45 4.38
C HIS A 65 7.79 5.48 4.01
N LYS A 66 7.74 4.96 2.79
CA LYS A 66 8.76 4.03 2.29
C LYS A 66 10.13 4.71 2.22
N PRO A 67 11.15 4.21 2.90
CA PRO A 67 12.53 4.66 2.71
C PRO A 67 13.12 4.10 1.41
N LEU A 68 14.28 4.58 1.00
CA LEU A 68 15.08 3.96 -0.06
C LEU A 68 15.58 2.58 0.36
N GLY A 69 15.93 1.74 -0.60
CA GLY A 69 16.56 0.44 -0.38
C GLY A 69 15.58 -0.74 -0.15
N LEU A 70 14.29 -0.49 0.06
CA LEU A 70 13.28 -1.54 0.23
C LEU A 70 12.44 -1.73 -1.03
N VAL A 71 12.10 -2.99 -1.34
CA VAL A 71 11.20 -3.35 -2.44
C VAL A 71 9.75 -3.53 -1.96
N CYS A 72 8.78 -3.41 -2.87
CA CYS A 72 7.36 -3.66 -2.63
C CYS A 72 6.95 -5.07 -3.10
N SER A 73 7.79 -6.06 -2.85
CA SER A 73 7.59 -7.45 -3.24
C SER A 73 7.74 -8.36 -2.03
N HIS A 74 7.03 -9.49 -2.03
CA HIS A 74 7.20 -10.56 -1.05
C HIS A 74 8.32 -11.54 -1.45
N GLU A 75 8.84 -11.43 -2.67
CA GLU A 75 9.92 -12.28 -3.19
C GLU A 75 11.25 -11.94 -2.48
N LEU A 76 11.73 -12.84 -1.63
CA LEU A 76 12.95 -12.64 -0.84
C LEU A 76 14.20 -12.39 -1.68
N ARG A 77 14.25 -12.95 -2.90
CA ARG A 77 15.36 -12.75 -3.85
C ARG A 77 15.49 -11.30 -4.36
N GLU A 78 14.42 -10.49 -4.29
CA GLU A 78 14.45 -9.08 -4.69
C GLU A 78 15.10 -8.18 -3.63
N GLY A 79 15.34 -8.70 -2.42
CA GLY A 79 16.00 -8.02 -1.32
C GLY A 79 15.07 -7.66 -0.16
N PRO A 80 15.52 -6.80 0.76
CA PRO A 80 14.71 -6.37 1.89
C PRO A 80 13.47 -5.63 1.40
N ASN A 81 12.32 -5.89 2.03
CA ASN A 81 11.03 -5.38 1.59
C ASN A 81 10.35 -4.49 2.62
N VAL A 82 9.32 -3.75 2.19
CA VAL A 82 8.56 -2.82 3.04
C VAL A 82 7.80 -3.51 4.18
N TYR A 83 7.51 -4.80 4.05
CA TYR A 83 6.75 -5.55 5.06
C TYR A 83 7.59 -5.87 6.29
N SER A 84 8.93 -5.81 6.19
CA SER A 84 9.84 -5.95 7.34
C SER A 84 9.74 -4.79 8.35
N LEU A 85 9.13 -3.66 7.95
CA LEU A 85 8.85 -2.53 8.82
C LEU A 85 7.59 -2.73 9.69
N LEU A 86 6.82 -3.78 9.43
CA LEU A 86 5.59 -4.09 10.15
C LEU A 86 5.90 -5.03 11.33
N PRO A 87 5.05 -5.04 12.37
CA PRO A 87 5.17 -6.01 13.45
C PRO A 87 5.27 -7.45 12.92
N PRO A 88 6.15 -8.30 13.46
CA PRO A 88 6.35 -9.67 12.95
C PRO A 88 5.06 -10.49 12.84
N ARG A 89 4.13 -10.30 13.76
CA ARG A 89 2.82 -10.96 13.74
C ARG A 89 2.01 -10.57 12.50
N TRP A 90 2.05 -9.31 12.07
CA TRP A 90 1.28 -8.83 10.91
C TRP A 90 1.79 -9.42 9.59
N GLN A 91 3.06 -9.82 9.53
CA GLN A 91 3.62 -10.50 8.36
C GLN A 91 3.03 -11.91 8.15
N ARG A 92 2.37 -12.47 9.16
CA ARG A 92 1.69 -13.78 9.11
C ARG A 92 0.17 -13.68 8.94
N ARG A 93 -0.38 -12.49 8.70
CA ARG A 93 -1.83 -12.32 8.47
C ARG A 93 -2.28 -13.05 7.20
N ASN A 94 -3.54 -13.46 7.21
CA ASN A 94 -4.22 -14.04 6.06
C ASN A 94 -5.62 -13.40 5.92
N PRO A 95 -5.89 -12.59 4.87
CA PRO A 95 -5.00 -12.31 3.73
C PRO A 95 -3.69 -11.61 4.12
N VAL A 96 -2.63 -11.87 3.33
CA VAL A 96 -1.32 -11.24 3.53
C VAL A 96 -1.40 -9.74 3.24
N ILE A 97 -0.72 -8.94 4.06
CA ILE A 97 -0.62 -7.50 3.81
C ILE A 97 0.19 -7.26 2.54
N THR A 98 -0.37 -6.51 1.61
CA THR A 98 0.28 -6.19 0.33
C THR A 98 0.24 -4.68 0.05
N SER A 99 1.11 -4.21 -0.82
CA SER A 99 1.17 -2.80 -1.20
C SER A 99 0.13 -2.46 -2.28
N ILE A 100 -0.46 -1.28 -2.18
CA ILE A 100 -1.35 -0.73 -3.19
C ILE A 100 -0.50 -0.04 -4.27
N GLY A 101 -0.23 -0.76 -5.33
CA GLY A 101 0.77 -0.42 -6.31
C GLY A 101 2.19 -0.62 -5.76
N ARG A 102 3.17 -0.17 -6.52
CA ARG A 102 4.59 -0.37 -6.17
C ARG A 102 5.33 0.96 -6.24
N LEU A 103 6.42 1.05 -5.49
CA LEU A 103 7.52 2.00 -5.66
C LEU A 103 8.79 1.19 -5.86
N ASP A 104 9.66 1.68 -6.72
CA ASP A 104 10.95 1.07 -6.98
C ASP A 104 11.84 1.10 -5.73
N LYS A 105 12.88 0.27 -5.69
CA LYS A 105 13.82 0.18 -4.58
C LYS A 105 14.48 1.53 -4.27
N ASP A 106 14.78 2.28 -5.31
CA ASP A 106 15.41 3.61 -5.28
C ASP A 106 14.41 4.78 -5.33
N THR A 107 13.12 4.51 -5.08
CA THR A 107 12.06 5.52 -4.95
C THR A 107 11.54 5.51 -3.52
N SER A 108 11.54 6.68 -2.88
CA SER A 108 10.98 6.86 -1.53
C SER A 108 9.56 7.44 -1.57
N GLY A 109 8.94 7.55 -0.41
CA GLY A 109 7.70 8.29 -0.26
C GLY A 109 6.49 7.46 0.13
N LEU A 110 5.30 8.02 -0.08
CA LEU A 110 4.03 7.48 0.34
C LEU A 110 3.69 6.19 -0.40
N ILE A 111 3.46 5.12 0.36
CA ILE A 111 2.85 3.90 -0.14
C ILE A 111 1.76 3.42 0.82
N LEU A 112 0.71 2.83 0.28
CA LEU A 112 -0.36 2.22 1.06
C LEU A 112 -0.14 0.70 1.13
N LEU A 113 -0.41 0.13 2.32
CA LEU A 113 -0.39 -1.32 2.54
C LEU A 113 -1.75 -1.74 3.10
N THR A 114 -2.23 -2.92 2.74
CA THR A 114 -3.52 -3.44 3.22
C THR A 114 -3.59 -4.96 3.11
N ASP A 115 -4.42 -5.59 3.94
CA ASP A 115 -4.84 -6.98 3.80
C ASP A 115 -6.18 -7.13 3.03
N GLN A 116 -6.73 -6.02 2.49
CA GLN A 116 -7.99 -6.00 1.75
C GLN A 116 -7.75 -6.03 0.23
N SER A 117 -7.82 -7.20 -0.39
CA SER A 117 -7.60 -7.38 -1.84
C SER A 117 -8.51 -6.52 -2.72
N ALA A 118 -9.76 -6.29 -2.30
CA ALA A 118 -10.70 -5.44 -3.03
C ALA A 118 -10.20 -3.98 -3.12
N LEU A 119 -9.58 -3.47 -2.04
CA LEU A 119 -9.01 -2.13 -2.02
C LEU A 119 -7.79 -2.03 -2.94
N VAL A 120 -6.92 -3.04 -2.93
CA VAL A 120 -5.77 -3.11 -3.85
C VAL A 120 -6.26 -3.00 -5.29
N HIS A 121 -7.19 -3.87 -5.68
CA HIS A 121 -7.72 -3.89 -7.04
C HIS A 121 -8.36 -2.54 -7.44
N ARG A 122 -9.13 -1.94 -6.55
CA ARG A 122 -9.79 -0.64 -6.80
C ARG A 122 -8.78 0.48 -7.01
N LEU A 123 -7.79 0.63 -6.10
CA LEU A 123 -6.88 1.78 -6.13
C LEU A 123 -5.72 1.62 -7.13
N THR A 124 -5.46 0.40 -7.62
CA THR A 124 -4.46 0.16 -8.68
C THR A 124 -5.06 0.12 -10.08
N SER A 125 -6.37 -0.04 -10.20
CA SER A 125 -7.05 -0.10 -11.49
C SER A 125 -6.90 1.21 -12.28
N PRO A 126 -6.48 1.17 -13.55
CA PRO A 126 -6.39 2.34 -14.42
C PRO A 126 -7.71 3.09 -14.60
N LYS A 127 -8.85 2.41 -14.34
CA LYS A 127 -10.20 3.00 -14.46
C LYS A 127 -10.46 4.10 -13.42
N HIS A 128 -9.84 4.01 -12.25
CA HIS A 128 -10.10 4.97 -11.15
C HIS A 128 -9.19 6.20 -11.17
N LYS A 129 -8.14 6.21 -12.00
CA LYS A 129 -7.27 7.37 -12.27
C LYS A 129 -6.82 8.12 -11.01
N VAL A 130 -6.53 7.39 -9.91
CA VAL A 130 -6.06 8.01 -8.67
C VAL A 130 -4.76 8.77 -8.93
N PRO A 131 -4.72 10.10 -8.72
CA PRO A 131 -3.53 10.90 -8.97
C PRO A 131 -2.41 10.54 -8.00
N LYS A 132 -1.19 10.54 -8.48
CA LYS A 132 0.05 10.34 -7.71
C LYS A 132 0.98 11.48 -8.05
N ILE A 133 1.50 12.16 -7.03
CA ILE A 133 2.44 13.27 -7.22
C ILE A 133 3.82 12.78 -6.82
N TYR A 134 4.75 12.97 -7.74
CA TYR A 134 6.14 12.61 -7.56
C TYR A 134 7.01 13.86 -7.60
N ARG A 135 7.90 14.01 -6.64
CA ARG A 135 8.99 14.98 -6.67
C ARG A 135 10.22 14.29 -7.25
N ALA A 136 10.68 14.79 -8.39
CA ALA A 136 11.87 14.31 -9.09
C ALA A 136 13.00 15.34 -8.98
N THR A 137 14.20 14.90 -8.57
CA THR A 137 15.43 15.68 -8.66
C THR A 137 16.18 15.24 -9.90
N LEU A 138 16.58 16.20 -10.72
CA LEU A 138 17.23 15.99 -12.01
C LEU A 138 18.75 16.19 -11.90
N ALA A 139 19.52 15.40 -12.64
CA ALA A 139 20.98 15.53 -12.73
C ALA A 139 21.40 16.90 -13.31
N ALA A 140 20.62 17.42 -14.26
CA ALA A 140 20.85 18.70 -14.91
C ALA A 140 19.63 19.62 -14.80
N ALA A 141 19.87 20.93 -14.84
CA ALA A 141 18.81 21.94 -14.84
C ALA A 141 18.04 21.96 -16.17
N ILE A 142 16.73 22.10 -16.13
CA ILE A 142 15.89 22.37 -17.30
C ILE A 142 15.92 23.88 -17.54
N PRO A 143 16.42 24.35 -18.71
CA PRO A 143 16.37 25.76 -19.06
C PRO A 143 14.92 26.25 -19.16
N PRO A 144 14.61 27.50 -18.73
CA PRO A 144 13.23 28.03 -18.77
C PRO A 144 12.59 27.92 -20.15
N ALA A 145 13.33 28.07 -21.22
CA ALA A 145 12.84 27.95 -22.59
C ALA A 145 12.30 26.52 -22.94
N ARG A 146 12.83 25.48 -22.26
CA ARG A 146 12.43 24.08 -22.47
C ARG A 146 11.26 23.66 -21.58
N VAL A 147 11.00 24.37 -20.48
CA VAL A 147 9.95 23.99 -19.52
C VAL A 147 8.58 23.96 -20.18
N ALA A 148 8.23 24.99 -20.95
CA ALA A 148 6.92 25.08 -21.62
C ALA A 148 6.70 23.94 -22.64
N GLU A 149 7.73 23.60 -23.41
CA GLU A 149 7.70 22.51 -24.37
C GLU A 149 7.45 21.15 -23.67
N ILE A 150 8.21 20.85 -22.62
CA ILE A 150 8.10 19.59 -21.87
C ILE A 150 6.74 19.51 -21.17
N THR A 151 6.27 20.61 -20.57
CA THR A 151 4.96 20.69 -19.94
C THR A 151 3.85 20.38 -20.94
N THR A 152 3.91 20.98 -22.12
CA THR A 152 2.94 20.75 -23.19
C THR A 152 2.97 19.30 -23.67
N LEU A 153 4.15 18.72 -23.88
CA LEU A 153 4.31 17.33 -24.30
C LEU A 153 3.70 16.34 -23.28
N PHE A 154 3.99 16.54 -21.99
CA PHE A 154 3.47 15.65 -20.95
C PHE A 154 1.95 15.81 -20.77
N ALA A 155 1.44 17.04 -20.84
CA ALA A 155 0.01 17.32 -20.73
C ALA A 155 -0.79 16.80 -21.92
N ALA A 156 -0.20 16.71 -23.11
CA ALA A 156 -0.85 16.21 -24.30
C ALA A 156 -1.18 14.70 -24.26
N GLY A 157 -0.46 13.93 -23.42
CA GLY A 157 -0.65 12.48 -23.34
C GLY A 157 -0.29 11.75 -24.65
N THR A 158 0.68 12.28 -25.40
CA THR A 158 1.14 11.72 -26.69
C THR A 158 2.51 11.07 -26.59
N LEU A 159 3.18 11.18 -25.43
CA LEU A 159 4.51 10.61 -25.24
C LEU A 159 4.42 9.08 -25.20
N VAL A 160 5.11 8.42 -26.13
CA VAL A 160 5.30 6.96 -26.15
C VAL A 160 6.66 6.65 -25.53
N LEU A 161 6.66 5.82 -24.49
CA LEU A 161 7.91 5.39 -23.85
C LEU A 161 8.61 4.32 -24.71
N PRO A 162 9.94 4.23 -24.67
CA PRO A 162 10.66 3.14 -25.35
C PRO A 162 10.08 1.77 -24.98
N GLU A 163 9.98 0.89 -25.96
CA GLU A 163 9.45 -0.49 -25.84
C GLU A 163 7.95 -0.56 -25.47
N GLU A 164 7.20 0.56 -25.59
CA GLU A 164 5.75 0.58 -25.40
C GLU A 164 5.05 0.98 -26.70
N GLU A 165 3.83 0.45 -26.91
CA GLU A 165 3.03 0.72 -28.11
C GLU A 165 2.01 1.85 -27.89
N THR A 166 1.66 2.10 -26.64
CA THR A 166 0.62 3.09 -26.30
C THR A 166 1.24 4.33 -25.66
N PRO A 167 0.71 5.54 -25.95
CA PRO A 167 1.17 6.75 -25.29
C PRO A 167 0.83 6.74 -23.79
N CYS A 168 1.61 7.51 -23.01
CA CYS A 168 1.31 7.79 -21.61
C CYS A 168 -0.01 8.57 -21.49
N ALA A 169 -0.71 8.38 -20.38
CA ALA A 169 -1.81 9.28 -20.03
C ALA A 169 -1.28 10.72 -19.83
N PRO A 170 -2.12 11.75 -20.04
CA PRO A 170 -1.76 13.12 -19.73
C PRO A 170 -1.19 13.27 -18.32
N ALA A 171 -0.07 13.98 -18.19
CA ALA A 171 0.63 14.20 -16.94
C ALA A 171 0.86 15.69 -16.69
N GLY A 172 0.67 16.14 -15.45
CA GLY A 172 0.93 17.50 -15.02
C GLY A 172 2.38 17.68 -14.59
N LEU A 173 3.11 18.64 -15.16
CA LEU A 173 4.45 19.01 -14.77
C LEU A 173 4.46 20.39 -14.11
N ASN A 174 5.04 20.50 -12.93
CA ASN A 174 5.30 21.76 -12.23
C ASN A 174 6.77 21.82 -11.80
N MET A 175 7.51 22.81 -12.24
CA MET A 175 8.91 23.02 -11.81
C MET A 175 8.94 23.74 -10.48
N ILE A 176 9.59 23.16 -9.47
CA ILE A 176 9.85 23.78 -8.16
C ILE A 176 11.13 24.64 -8.25
N SER A 177 12.14 24.11 -8.92
CA SER A 177 13.42 24.75 -9.18
C SER A 177 13.97 24.26 -10.54
N PRO A 178 15.08 24.81 -11.05
CA PRO A 178 15.64 24.34 -12.32
C PRO A 178 15.98 22.83 -12.35
N ARG A 179 16.19 22.20 -11.18
CA ARG A 179 16.50 20.76 -11.05
C ARG A 179 15.46 19.96 -10.26
N GLU A 180 14.37 20.58 -9.80
CA GLU A 180 13.32 19.89 -9.06
C GLU A 180 11.98 20.10 -9.74
N ALA A 181 11.29 19.00 -9.98
CA ALA A 181 9.99 18.98 -10.63
C ALA A 181 8.98 18.13 -9.83
N GLU A 182 7.73 18.58 -9.81
CA GLU A 182 6.59 17.74 -9.44
C GLU A 182 5.91 17.25 -10.70
N LEU A 183 5.74 15.92 -10.77
CA LEU A 183 5.01 15.25 -11.85
C LEU A 183 3.76 14.56 -11.27
N THR A 184 2.59 14.93 -11.80
CA THR A 184 1.31 14.32 -11.45
C THR A 184 0.93 13.28 -12.49
N LEU A 185 0.77 12.02 -12.07
CA LEU A 185 0.37 10.89 -12.91
C LEU A 185 -0.94 10.30 -12.43
N THR A 186 -1.80 9.85 -13.36
CA THR A 186 -3.03 9.11 -13.07
C THR A 186 -2.93 7.62 -13.40
N GLU A 187 -1.80 7.17 -13.92
CA GLU A 187 -1.45 5.79 -14.24
C GLU A 187 -0.15 5.37 -13.51
N GLY A 188 0.38 4.19 -13.79
CA GLY A 188 1.65 3.72 -13.24
C GLY A 188 2.24 2.64 -14.13
N ARG A 189 3.21 3.02 -14.99
CA ARG A 189 4.01 2.11 -15.81
C ARG A 189 5.34 1.84 -15.13
N TYR A 190 6.04 0.83 -15.60
CA TYR A 190 7.37 0.50 -15.10
C TYR A 190 8.33 1.68 -15.26
N HIS A 191 8.91 2.15 -14.16
CA HIS A 191 9.82 3.30 -14.06
C HIS A 191 9.33 4.57 -14.78
N GLN A 192 8.01 4.81 -14.83
CA GLN A 192 7.40 5.80 -15.73
C GLN A 192 7.99 7.20 -15.60
N VAL A 193 8.13 7.74 -14.39
CA VAL A 193 8.66 9.10 -14.18
C VAL A 193 10.08 9.22 -14.74
N ARG A 194 10.96 8.27 -14.43
CA ARG A 194 12.35 8.24 -14.91
C ARG A 194 12.41 8.17 -16.42
N ARG A 195 11.60 7.30 -17.03
CA ARG A 195 11.55 7.12 -18.48
C ARG A 195 10.98 8.35 -19.19
N MET A 196 9.95 9.00 -18.65
CA MET A 196 9.39 10.23 -19.22
C MET A 196 10.43 11.34 -19.26
N PHE A 197 11.17 11.59 -18.17
CA PHE A 197 12.24 12.57 -18.17
C PHE A 197 13.40 12.20 -19.08
N ALA A 198 13.76 10.91 -19.16
CA ALA A 198 14.79 10.43 -20.09
C ALA A 198 14.44 10.69 -21.56
N CYS A 199 13.16 10.54 -21.95
CA CYS A 199 12.68 10.84 -23.31
C CYS A 199 12.89 12.31 -23.69
N VAL A 200 12.94 13.23 -22.74
CA VAL A 200 13.20 14.65 -23.00
C VAL A 200 14.64 15.08 -22.67
N GLY A 201 15.52 14.10 -22.40
CA GLY A 201 16.96 14.30 -22.22
C GLY A 201 17.42 14.63 -20.79
N TYR A 202 16.59 14.29 -19.77
CA TYR A 202 16.95 14.54 -18.37
C TYR A 202 16.93 13.25 -17.55
N GLU A 203 18.00 13.06 -16.76
CA GLU A 203 18.12 11.94 -15.83
C GLU A 203 17.52 12.34 -14.47
N VAL A 204 16.69 11.45 -13.90
CA VAL A 204 16.15 11.55 -12.53
C VAL A 204 17.12 10.87 -11.57
N VAL A 205 17.79 11.62 -10.71
CA VAL A 205 18.75 11.12 -9.72
C VAL A 205 18.11 10.80 -8.37
N ALA A 206 16.98 11.44 -8.03
CA ALA A 206 16.19 11.08 -6.85
C ALA A 206 14.70 11.19 -7.18
N LEU A 207 13.91 10.25 -6.63
CA LEU A 207 12.47 10.21 -6.85
C LEU A 207 11.75 9.94 -5.53
N HIS A 208 10.74 10.78 -5.25
CA HIS A 208 9.94 10.68 -4.04
C HIS A 208 8.47 10.84 -4.38
N ARG A 209 7.62 9.88 -3.98
CA ARG A 209 6.16 10.04 -4.11
C ARG A 209 5.61 10.80 -2.90
N SER A 210 5.26 12.07 -3.09
CA SER A 210 4.75 12.95 -2.04
C SER A 210 3.27 12.74 -1.75
N ARG A 211 2.45 12.36 -2.76
CA ARG A 211 0.99 12.21 -2.60
C ARG A 211 0.44 11.00 -3.36
N PHE A 212 -0.68 10.49 -2.83
CA PHE A 212 -1.51 9.45 -3.45
C PHE A 212 -2.98 9.82 -3.22
N GLY A 213 -3.69 10.25 -4.26
CA GLY A 213 -4.98 10.91 -4.11
C GLY A 213 -4.87 12.13 -3.21
N ASP A 214 -5.74 12.21 -2.21
CA ASP A 214 -5.74 13.30 -1.23
C ASP A 214 -4.80 13.05 -0.04
N LEU A 215 -4.13 11.90 -0.01
CA LEU A 215 -3.20 11.54 1.06
C LEU A 215 -1.82 12.14 0.81
N ASP A 216 -1.23 12.65 1.86
CA ASP A 216 0.18 13.01 1.97
C ASP A 216 0.84 12.38 3.21
N LEU A 217 2.14 12.55 3.34
CA LEU A 217 2.90 11.98 4.45
C LEU A 217 2.74 12.77 5.75
N GLY A 218 2.43 14.07 5.69
CA GLY A 218 2.52 14.94 6.85
C GLY A 218 3.90 14.85 7.51
N ASP A 219 3.91 14.67 8.84
CA ASP A 219 5.13 14.53 9.64
C ASP A 219 5.65 13.08 9.76
N LEU A 220 5.11 12.14 8.96
CA LEU A 220 5.48 10.73 9.03
C LEU A 220 6.94 10.53 8.59
N LYS A 221 7.77 10.05 9.51
CA LYS A 221 9.20 9.84 9.25
C LYS A 221 9.44 8.66 8.30
N PRO A 222 10.53 8.67 7.51
CA PRO A 222 10.91 7.52 6.69
C PRO A 222 11.00 6.22 7.53
N GLY A 223 10.45 5.12 7.00
CA GLY A 223 10.40 3.83 7.68
C GLY A 223 9.28 3.68 8.71
N THR A 224 8.47 4.71 8.94
CA THR A 224 7.32 4.64 9.84
C THR A 224 5.99 4.61 9.08
N TRP A 225 4.95 4.17 9.76
CA TRP A 225 3.60 4.04 9.21
C TRP A 225 2.55 4.51 10.21
N ARG A 226 1.34 4.82 9.72
CA ARG A 226 0.14 5.04 10.53
C ARG A 226 -1.04 4.30 9.93
N ALA A 227 -1.95 3.84 10.78
CA ALA A 227 -3.20 3.24 10.34
C ALA A 227 -4.17 4.33 9.83
N LEU A 228 -4.94 3.99 8.81
CA LEU A 228 -6.07 4.77 8.33
C LEU A 228 -7.38 4.07 8.72
N PRO A 229 -8.47 4.81 8.92
CA PRO A 229 -9.79 4.23 9.09
C PRO A 229 -10.15 3.32 7.91
N LEU A 230 -10.84 2.20 8.17
CA LEU A 230 -11.23 1.25 7.12
C LEU A 230 -12.19 1.84 6.09
N ASP A 231 -13.00 2.81 6.50
CA ASP A 231 -13.95 3.56 5.67
C ASP A 231 -13.31 4.73 4.93
N PHE A 232 -12.02 4.99 5.12
CA PHE A 232 -11.32 6.13 4.50
C PHE A 232 -11.55 6.22 2.99
N PHE A 233 -11.60 5.08 2.30
CA PHE A 233 -11.85 5.02 0.86
C PHE A 233 -13.30 4.74 0.50
N ASN A 234 -14.25 4.83 1.44
CA ASN A 234 -15.68 4.56 1.21
C ASN A 234 -15.94 3.25 0.44
N LEU A 235 -15.25 2.19 0.83
CA LEU A 235 -15.54 0.86 0.30
C LEU A 235 -16.90 0.41 0.88
N PRO A 236 -17.83 -0.11 0.07
CA PRO A 236 -18.96 -0.85 0.62
C PRO A 236 -18.38 -1.99 1.47
N ALA A 237 -18.97 -2.21 2.65
CA ALA A 237 -18.57 -3.30 3.53
C ALA A 237 -18.47 -4.60 2.71
N VAL A 238 -17.31 -5.26 2.76
CA VAL A 238 -17.15 -6.57 2.12
C VAL A 238 -18.11 -7.52 2.84
N PRO A 239 -19.09 -8.14 2.15
CA PRO A 239 -19.91 -9.15 2.77
C PRO A 239 -18.98 -10.22 3.34
N SER A 240 -19.12 -10.51 4.64
CA SER A 240 -18.37 -11.59 5.26
C SER A 240 -18.59 -12.86 4.42
N ALA A 241 -17.51 -13.46 3.90
CA ALA A 241 -17.56 -14.70 3.13
C ALA A 241 -18.31 -15.77 3.95
N GLY A 242 -19.58 -16.03 3.58
CA GLY A 242 -20.43 -16.97 4.32
C GLY A 242 -21.93 -16.88 4.05
N ALA A 243 -22.39 -16.01 3.14
CA ALA A 243 -23.79 -16.05 2.72
C ALA A 243 -23.91 -16.79 1.38
N THR A 244 -24.23 -18.08 1.44
CA THR A 244 -24.78 -18.83 0.29
C THR A 244 -26.11 -18.17 -0.10
N PRO A 245 -26.34 -17.83 -1.37
CA PRO A 245 -27.64 -17.32 -1.80
C PRO A 245 -28.72 -18.38 -1.56
N PRO A 246 -29.95 -17.98 -1.17
CA PRO A 246 -31.06 -18.91 -1.09
C PRO A 246 -31.43 -19.40 -2.50
N ALA A 247 -31.80 -20.65 -2.56
CA ALA A 247 -32.21 -21.39 -3.77
C ALA A 247 -33.45 -20.82 -4.43
#